data_63b98adab1d81673c92cf57474bb220a
#
_entry.id   63b98adab1d81673c92cf57474bb220a
#
_cell.length_a   1.000
_cell.length_b   1.000
_cell.length_c   1.000
_cell.angle_alpha   90.00
_cell.angle_beta   90.00
_cell.angle_gamma   90.00
#
_symmetry.space_group_name_H-M   'P 1'
#
loop_
_entity.id
_entity.type
_entity.pdbx_description
1 polymer ?
#
loop_
_entity_poly.entity_id
_entity_poly.type
_entity_poly.pdbx_seq_one_letter_code
_entity_poly.pdbx_strand_id
1 'polypeptide(L)'
;VLVTGVTGYIGGRLVPRLLDAGYRVRVLARDKNRLQGRNWINQVEVVEGDVLNYSSLLPALSGVDAAYYMVHSMSSSADFDQRDLQAARNFGEAARANHVGRIIYLGGLGDPNTDLSRHLRSRQQTGAALSEAGVPVTEFRAAIVMGSGSVSFEMIRYLTERVPVMICPRWVFTKVQPIAIKDVLDYLVAALETPESAGKIIEIGGADVLTYGNMMLEYAQVRGL
;
A
#
# COMPACT_ATOMS: atom_id res chain seq x y z
N VAL A 1 9.56 -14.11 -2.96
CA VAL A 1 8.37 -13.35 -2.54
C VAL A 1 7.55 -12.90 -3.74
N LEU A 2 6.22 -12.78 -3.60
CA LEU A 2 5.34 -12.20 -4.62
C LEU A 2 4.96 -10.75 -4.24
N VAL A 3 4.95 -9.84 -5.22
CA VAL A 3 4.44 -8.46 -5.03
C VAL A 3 3.31 -8.19 -6.02
N THR A 4 2.14 -7.79 -5.51
CA THR A 4 1.03 -7.29 -6.33
C THR A 4 1.02 -5.76 -6.34
N GLY A 5 0.23 -5.13 -7.22
CA GLY A 5 0.10 -3.67 -7.27
C GLY A 5 1.38 -2.93 -7.68
N VAL A 6 2.29 -3.59 -8.39
CA VAL A 6 3.62 -3.07 -8.77
C VAL A 6 3.60 -1.90 -9.76
N THR A 7 2.46 -1.63 -10.39
CA THR A 7 2.27 -0.41 -11.19
C THR A 7 1.96 0.82 -10.34
N GLY A 8 1.60 0.61 -9.06
CA GLY A 8 1.27 1.66 -8.10
C GLY A 8 2.50 2.29 -7.44
N TYR A 9 2.23 3.32 -6.62
CA TYR A 9 3.26 4.13 -5.96
C TYR A 9 4.12 3.32 -4.97
N ILE A 10 3.49 2.51 -4.10
CA ILE A 10 4.18 1.71 -3.08
C ILE A 10 4.81 0.46 -3.73
N GLY A 11 4.00 -0.36 -4.41
CA GLY A 11 4.47 -1.63 -4.97
C GLY A 11 5.61 -1.46 -5.96
N GLY A 12 5.56 -0.42 -6.82
CA GLY A 12 6.64 -0.14 -7.77
C GLY A 12 7.96 0.29 -7.12
N ARG A 13 7.93 0.86 -5.89
CA ARG A 13 9.11 1.23 -5.09
C ARG A 13 9.58 0.10 -4.18
N LEU A 14 8.68 -0.79 -3.79
CA LEU A 14 9.00 -1.93 -2.95
C LEU A 14 9.87 -2.95 -3.68
N VAL A 15 9.59 -3.19 -4.97
CA VAL A 15 10.34 -4.18 -5.78
C VAL A 15 11.85 -3.96 -5.73
N PRO A 16 12.41 -2.79 -6.08
CA PRO A 16 13.87 -2.59 -6.00
C PRO A 16 14.41 -2.76 -4.58
N ARG A 17 13.67 -2.36 -3.55
CA ARG A 17 14.08 -2.53 -2.14
C ARG A 17 14.21 -4.00 -1.75
N LEU A 18 13.31 -4.85 -2.23
CA LEU A 18 13.36 -6.29 -2.01
C LEU A 18 14.52 -6.94 -2.77
N LEU A 19 14.79 -6.49 -4.00
CA LEU A 19 15.94 -6.96 -4.77
C LEU A 19 17.26 -6.56 -4.11
N ASP A 20 17.39 -5.31 -3.65
CA ASP A 20 18.56 -4.81 -2.92
C ASP A 20 18.80 -5.57 -1.61
N ALA A 21 17.73 -6.05 -0.97
CA ALA A 21 17.77 -6.90 0.22
C ALA A 21 18.04 -8.40 -0.10
N GLY A 22 18.26 -8.76 -1.38
CA GLY A 22 18.64 -10.10 -1.81
C GLY A 22 17.48 -11.08 -2.01
N TYR A 23 16.22 -10.61 -1.99
CA TYR A 23 15.06 -11.48 -2.22
C TYR A 23 14.85 -11.78 -3.70
N ARG A 24 14.44 -13.02 -4.01
CA ARG A 24 13.89 -13.37 -5.31
C ARG A 24 12.47 -12.85 -5.40
N VAL A 25 12.22 -11.95 -6.35
CA VAL A 25 10.94 -11.25 -6.48
C VAL A 25 10.18 -11.74 -7.71
N ARG A 26 8.94 -12.15 -7.50
CA ARG A 26 7.91 -12.35 -8.53
C ARG A 26 6.93 -11.20 -8.45
N VAL A 27 6.44 -10.71 -9.57
CA VAL A 27 5.46 -9.64 -9.62
C VAL A 27 4.19 -10.10 -10.36
N LEU A 28 3.03 -9.72 -9.83
CA LEU A 28 1.74 -9.95 -10.47
C LEU A 28 1.27 -8.66 -11.14
N ALA A 29 0.98 -8.71 -12.43
CA ALA A 29 0.41 -7.60 -13.17
C ALA A 29 -0.70 -8.09 -14.11
N ARG A 30 -1.75 -7.29 -14.31
CA ARG A 30 -2.84 -7.61 -15.26
C ARG A 30 -2.39 -7.55 -16.72
N ASP A 31 -1.35 -6.77 -16.98
CA ASP A 31 -0.75 -6.57 -18.29
C ASP A 31 0.73 -6.26 -18.08
N LYS A 32 1.59 -7.16 -18.54
CA LYS A 32 3.05 -7.04 -18.43
C LYS A 32 3.61 -5.84 -19.19
N ASN A 33 2.93 -5.36 -20.24
CA ASN A 33 3.38 -4.21 -21.01
C ASN A 33 3.40 -2.93 -20.15
N ARG A 34 2.58 -2.84 -19.10
CA ARG A 34 2.56 -1.73 -18.15
C ARG A 34 3.81 -1.67 -17.25
N LEU A 35 4.65 -2.68 -17.29
CA LEU A 35 5.90 -2.75 -16.55
C LEU A 35 7.11 -2.39 -17.41
N GLN A 36 6.93 -2.18 -18.71
CA GLN A 36 8.01 -1.75 -19.61
C GLN A 36 8.60 -0.43 -19.14
N GLY A 37 9.94 -0.30 -19.23
CA GLY A 37 10.68 0.87 -18.76
C GLY A 37 10.97 0.89 -17.25
N ARG A 38 10.52 -0.11 -16.48
CA ARG A 38 10.96 -0.27 -15.09
C ARG A 38 12.39 -0.81 -15.08
N ASN A 39 13.30 -0.14 -14.36
CA ASN A 39 14.72 -0.50 -14.28
C ASN A 39 14.99 -1.90 -13.68
N TRP A 40 14.04 -2.46 -12.95
CA TRP A 40 14.11 -3.76 -12.31
C TRP A 40 13.43 -4.89 -13.11
N ILE A 41 12.81 -4.61 -14.27
CA ILE A 41 11.98 -5.59 -14.99
C ILE A 41 12.72 -6.89 -15.35
N ASN A 42 14.01 -6.80 -15.67
CA ASN A 42 14.84 -7.95 -16.02
C ASN A 42 15.37 -8.73 -14.80
N GLN A 43 15.07 -8.28 -13.57
CA GLN A 43 15.54 -8.88 -12.33
C GLN A 43 14.43 -9.64 -11.60
N VAL A 44 13.21 -9.63 -12.13
CA VAL A 44 12.02 -10.24 -11.52
C VAL A 44 11.35 -11.24 -12.45
N GLU A 45 10.65 -12.18 -11.86
CA GLU A 45 9.71 -13.02 -12.59
C GLU A 45 8.37 -12.29 -12.74
N VAL A 46 7.87 -12.13 -13.96
CA VAL A 46 6.58 -11.46 -14.23
C VAL A 46 5.54 -12.53 -14.52
N VAL A 47 4.46 -12.54 -13.73
CA VAL A 47 3.27 -13.35 -13.95
C VAL A 47 2.09 -12.46 -14.29
N GLU A 48 1.38 -12.78 -15.37
CA GLU A 48 0.14 -12.09 -15.71
C GLU A 48 -1.03 -12.72 -14.97
N GLY A 49 -1.86 -11.87 -14.33
CA GLY A 49 -3.05 -12.31 -13.62
C GLY A 49 -3.81 -11.15 -12.98
N ASP A 50 -5.06 -11.44 -12.60
CA ASP A 50 -5.95 -10.48 -11.95
C ASP A 50 -6.37 -11.03 -10.58
N VAL A 51 -6.28 -10.21 -9.53
CA VAL A 51 -6.72 -10.55 -8.17
C VAL A 51 -8.21 -10.90 -8.08
N LEU A 52 -9.01 -10.44 -9.03
CA LEU A 52 -10.41 -10.84 -9.18
C LEU A 52 -10.60 -12.23 -9.79
N ASN A 53 -9.57 -12.77 -10.43
CA ASN A 53 -9.61 -14.09 -11.03
C ASN A 53 -8.77 -15.08 -10.21
N TYR A 54 -9.43 -15.85 -9.35
CA TYR A 54 -8.82 -16.83 -8.46
C TYR A 54 -7.86 -17.78 -9.20
N SER A 55 -8.28 -18.33 -10.36
CA SER A 55 -7.46 -19.29 -11.11
C SER A 55 -6.15 -18.70 -11.62
N SER A 56 -6.08 -17.38 -11.88
CA SER A 56 -4.83 -16.72 -12.27
C SER A 56 -3.86 -16.51 -11.10
N LEU A 57 -4.36 -16.55 -9.85
CA LEU A 57 -3.54 -16.41 -8.65
C LEU A 57 -2.80 -17.70 -8.27
N LEU A 58 -3.35 -18.85 -8.59
CA LEU A 58 -2.74 -20.14 -8.24
C LEU A 58 -1.31 -20.29 -8.79
N PRO A 59 -1.05 -20.11 -10.10
CA PRO A 59 0.32 -20.18 -10.61
C PRO A 59 1.19 -19.01 -10.10
N ALA A 60 0.62 -17.83 -9.86
CA ALA A 60 1.36 -16.68 -9.36
C ALA A 60 1.92 -16.91 -7.94
N LEU A 61 1.18 -17.61 -7.09
CA LEU A 61 1.55 -17.89 -5.69
C LEU A 61 2.29 -19.22 -5.50
N SER A 62 2.44 -20.03 -6.55
CA SER A 62 3.14 -21.32 -6.47
C SER A 62 4.61 -21.13 -6.10
N GLY A 63 5.06 -21.80 -5.02
CA GLY A 63 6.43 -21.71 -4.52
C GLY A 63 6.82 -20.35 -3.94
N VAL A 64 5.84 -19.57 -3.46
CA VAL A 64 6.05 -18.27 -2.83
C VAL A 64 5.99 -18.42 -1.30
N ASP A 65 7.03 -17.97 -0.59
CA ASP A 65 7.10 -18.04 0.88
C ASP A 65 6.27 -16.92 1.54
N ALA A 66 6.32 -15.71 0.98
CA ALA A 66 5.57 -14.54 1.47
C ALA A 66 5.05 -13.70 0.30
N ALA A 67 3.90 -13.05 0.50
CA ALA A 67 3.24 -12.27 -0.54
C ALA A 67 2.82 -10.89 -0.05
N TYR A 68 3.08 -9.87 -0.88
CA TYR A 68 2.64 -8.49 -0.64
C TYR A 68 1.36 -8.19 -1.41
N TYR A 69 0.31 -7.86 -0.69
CA TYR A 69 -0.94 -7.40 -1.29
C TYR A 69 -0.98 -5.86 -1.32
N MET A 70 -0.54 -5.27 -2.45
CA MET A 70 -0.48 -3.80 -2.65
C MET A 70 -1.51 -3.31 -3.67
N VAL A 71 -2.55 -4.10 -3.93
CA VAL A 71 -3.66 -3.71 -4.79
C VAL A 71 -4.66 -2.89 -4.01
N HIS A 72 -5.05 -1.77 -4.59
CA HIS A 72 -6.13 -0.94 -4.09
C HIS A 72 -6.76 -0.23 -5.27
N SER A 73 -8.08 -0.33 -5.40
CA SER A 73 -8.78 0.42 -6.41
C SER A 73 -9.07 1.83 -5.89
N MET A 74 -8.85 2.85 -6.69
CA MET A 74 -9.17 4.25 -6.37
C MET A 74 -10.42 4.72 -7.12
N SER A 75 -11.30 3.78 -7.50
CA SER A 75 -12.52 4.08 -8.25
C SER A 75 -13.64 4.53 -7.29
N SER A 76 -14.45 5.49 -7.73
CA SER A 76 -15.59 6.03 -6.98
C SER A 76 -16.92 5.31 -7.24
N SER A 77 -16.92 4.17 -7.94
CA SER A 77 -18.13 3.42 -8.26
C SER A 77 -18.72 2.74 -7.01
N ALA A 78 -20.04 2.51 -6.99
CA ALA A 78 -20.74 1.92 -5.85
C ALA A 78 -20.27 0.48 -5.54
N ASP A 79 -19.83 -0.26 -6.57
CA ASP A 79 -19.40 -1.67 -6.48
C ASP A 79 -17.92 -1.84 -6.09
N PHE A 80 -17.21 -0.74 -5.86
CA PHE A 80 -15.78 -0.72 -5.57
C PHE A 80 -15.42 -1.54 -4.33
N ASP A 81 -16.14 -1.33 -3.21
CA ASP A 81 -15.83 -1.98 -1.93
C ASP A 81 -16.01 -3.50 -2.05
N GLN A 82 -17.05 -3.97 -2.74
CA GLN A 82 -17.30 -5.40 -2.95
C GLN A 82 -16.23 -6.06 -3.81
N ARG A 83 -15.76 -5.38 -4.85
CA ARG A 83 -14.69 -5.89 -5.72
C ARG A 83 -13.36 -5.98 -4.97
N ASP A 84 -13.01 -5.00 -4.16
CA ASP A 84 -11.80 -5.02 -3.35
C ASP A 84 -11.85 -6.16 -2.31
N LEU A 85 -13.00 -6.38 -1.67
CA LEU A 85 -13.19 -7.49 -0.75
C LEU A 85 -13.09 -8.85 -1.45
N GLN A 86 -13.72 -9.00 -2.61
CA GLN A 86 -13.63 -10.25 -3.39
C GLN A 86 -12.20 -10.52 -3.84
N ALA A 87 -11.47 -9.50 -4.28
CA ALA A 87 -10.06 -9.62 -4.68
C ALA A 87 -9.18 -10.05 -3.49
N ALA A 88 -9.42 -9.47 -2.31
CA ALA A 88 -8.70 -9.85 -1.10
C ALA A 88 -8.98 -11.29 -0.66
N ARG A 89 -10.25 -11.74 -0.69
CA ARG A 89 -10.63 -13.13 -0.41
C ARG A 89 -9.99 -14.10 -1.39
N ASN A 90 -10.11 -13.84 -2.69
CA ASN A 90 -9.48 -14.67 -3.72
C ASN A 90 -7.97 -14.80 -3.48
N PHE A 91 -7.30 -13.69 -3.12
CA PHE A 91 -5.87 -13.69 -2.86
C PHE A 91 -5.52 -14.49 -1.59
N GLY A 92 -6.25 -14.31 -0.50
CA GLY A 92 -6.07 -15.07 0.74
C GLY A 92 -6.26 -16.58 0.52
N GLU A 93 -7.33 -16.97 -0.16
CA GLU A 93 -7.62 -18.37 -0.49
C GLU A 93 -6.54 -18.99 -1.40
N ALA A 94 -6.09 -18.28 -2.43
CA ALA A 94 -5.03 -18.75 -3.30
C ALA A 94 -3.67 -18.84 -2.58
N ALA A 95 -3.39 -17.91 -1.65
CA ALA A 95 -2.22 -17.95 -0.80
C ALA A 95 -2.25 -19.19 0.13
N ARG A 96 -3.41 -19.49 0.74
CA ARG A 96 -3.59 -20.70 1.55
C ARG A 96 -3.39 -21.97 0.72
N ALA A 97 -4.00 -22.02 -0.46
CA ALA A 97 -3.90 -23.20 -1.36
C ALA A 97 -2.46 -23.49 -1.78
N ASN A 98 -1.61 -22.46 -1.85
CA ASN A 98 -0.19 -22.56 -2.19
C ASN A 98 0.74 -22.58 -0.97
N HIS A 99 0.21 -22.72 0.25
CA HIS A 99 0.97 -22.76 1.50
C HIS A 99 1.87 -21.53 1.73
N VAL A 100 1.44 -20.35 1.26
CA VAL A 100 2.15 -19.10 1.52
C VAL A 100 2.19 -18.85 3.03
N GLY A 101 3.38 -18.67 3.59
CA GLY A 101 3.57 -18.54 5.03
C GLY A 101 3.06 -17.22 5.61
N ARG A 102 2.97 -16.15 4.80
CA ARG A 102 2.57 -14.80 5.24
C ARG A 102 2.07 -13.93 4.11
N ILE A 103 1.07 -13.11 4.42
CA ILE A 103 0.67 -11.97 3.58
C ILE A 103 1.08 -10.68 4.30
N ILE A 104 1.64 -9.72 3.57
CA ILE A 104 1.99 -8.39 4.07
C ILE A 104 1.11 -7.37 3.34
N TYR A 105 0.41 -6.54 4.11
CA TYR A 105 -0.55 -5.58 3.60
C TYR A 105 -0.29 -4.19 4.20
N LEU A 106 -0.45 -3.15 3.38
CA LEU A 106 -0.44 -1.76 3.85
C LEU A 106 -1.87 -1.21 3.83
N GLY A 107 -2.46 -1.10 5.00
CA GLY A 107 -3.79 -0.55 5.26
C GLY A 107 -3.78 0.95 5.54
N GLY A 108 -4.95 1.48 5.91
CA GLY A 108 -5.12 2.89 6.32
C GLY A 108 -5.29 3.02 7.83
N LEU A 109 -4.63 4.02 8.41
CA LEU A 109 -4.76 4.34 9.82
C LEU A 109 -6.12 5.00 10.11
N GLY A 110 -6.80 4.52 11.14
CA GLY A 110 -8.06 5.07 11.63
C GLY A 110 -8.67 4.17 12.69
N ASP A 111 -9.31 4.78 13.69
CA ASP A 111 -10.01 4.05 14.75
C ASP A 111 -11.31 3.43 14.20
N PRO A 112 -11.46 2.10 14.20
CA PRO A 112 -12.64 1.42 13.69
C PRO A 112 -13.94 1.75 14.46
N ASN A 113 -13.82 2.31 15.67
CA ASN A 113 -14.97 2.72 16.49
C ASN A 113 -15.47 4.13 16.17
N THR A 114 -14.83 4.83 15.24
CA THR A 114 -15.23 6.17 14.77
C THR A 114 -15.92 6.09 13.41
N ASP A 115 -16.54 7.19 12.98
CA ASP A 115 -17.08 7.28 11.61
C ASP A 115 -15.95 7.46 10.60
N LEU A 116 -15.39 6.34 10.20
CA LEU A 116 -14.36 6.28 9.17
C LEU A 116 -14.91 6.69 7.81
N SER A 117 -14.10 7.42 7.03
CA SER A 117 -14.41 7.62 5.63
C SER A 117 -14.59 6.26 4.92
N ARG A 118 -15.42 6.23 3.89
CA ARG A 118 -15.65 5.02 3.08
C ARG A 118 -14.33 4.37 2.64
N HIS A 119 -13.36 5.19 2.23
CA HIS A 119 -12.04 4.73 1.81
C HIS A 119 -11.27 4.02 2.94
N LEU A 120 -11.19 4.60 4.14
CA LEU A 120 -10.50 3.96 5.28
C LEU A 120 -11.19 2.69 5.73
N ARG A 121 -12.52 2.69 5.74
CA ARG A 121 -13.32 1.49 6.06
C ARG A 121 -13.03 0.35 5.07
N SER A 122 -13.04 0.63 3.76
CA SER A 122 -12.71 -0.36 2.72
C SER A 122 -11.31 -0.93 2.91
N ARG A 123 -10.32 -0.12 3.26
CA ARG A 123 -8.95 -0.60 3.52
C ARG A 123 -8.86 -1.54 4.71
N GLN A 124 -9.55 -1.23 5.82
CA GLN A 124 -9.58 -2.12 6.99
C GLN A 124 -10.33 -3.41 6.70
N GLN A 125 -11.43 -3.34 5.96
CA GLN A 125 -12.18 -4.52 5.51
C GLN A 125 -11.33 -5.40 4.57
N THR A 126 -10.49 -4.80 3.72
CA THR A 126 -9.54 -5.54 2.86
C THR A 126 -8.54 -6.33 3.72
N GLY A 127 -7.97 -5.73 4.77
CA GLY A 127 -7.08 -6.43 5.71
C GLY A 127 -7.76 -7.62 6.39
N ALA A 128 -9.00 -7.43 6.85
CA ALA A 128 -9.81 -8.50 7.44
C ALA A 128 -10.08 -9.62 6.42
N ALA A 129 -10.48 -9.27 5.19
CA ALA A 129 -10.78 -10.25 4.14
C ALA A 129 -9.56 -11.09 3.73
N LEU A 130 -8.35 -10.50 3.71
CA LEU A 130 -7.11 -11.23 3.48
C LEU A 130 -6.86 -12.29 4.56
N SER A 131 -7.28 -12.03 5.80
CA SER A 131 -7.07 -12.92 6.96
C SER A 131 -8.10 -14.06 7.03
N GLU A 132 -9.26 -13.96 6.35
CA GLU A 132 -10.36 -14.96 6.40
C GLU A 132 -9.88 -16.37 6.00
N ALA A 133 -8.91 -16.46 5.10
CA ALA A 133 -8.35 -17.74 4.66
C ALA A 133 -7.41 -18.42 5.68
N GLY A 134 -7.06 -17.75 6.78
CA GLY A 134 -6.20 -18.29 7.84
C GLY A 134 -4.70 -18.18 7.58
N VAL A 135 -4.27 -17.53 6.50
CA VAL A 135 -2.86 -17.16 6.29
C VAL A 135 -2.53 -15.97 7.20
N PRO A 136 -1.44 -15.99 7.98
CA PRO A 136 -1.06 -14.87 8.84
C PRO A 136 -0.86 -13.59 8.02
N VAL A 137 -1.57 -12.50 8.38
CA VAL A 137 -1.44 -11.21 7.72
C VAL A 137 -0.71 -10.22 8.63
N THR A 138 0.41 -9.69 8.17
CA THR A 138 1.03 -8.51 8.78
C THR A 138 0.40 -7.27 8.12
N GLU A 139 -0.48 -6.57 8.85
CA GLU A 139 -1.13 -5.36 8.37
C GLU A 139 -0.46 -4.14 8.97
N PHE A 140 0.24 -3.35 8.15
CA PHE A 140 0.66 -2.01 8.54
C PHE A 140 -0.44 -1.00 8.25
N ARG A 141 -0.75 -0.11 9.21
CA ARG A 141 -1.69 0.98 9.04
C ARG A 141 -0.97 2.32 9.08
N ALA A 142 -0.99 3.05 7.97
CA ALA A 142 -0.41 4.37 7.85
C ALA A 142 -1.48 5.41 7.53
N ALA A 143 -1.30 6.65 8.01
CA ALA A 143 -2.18 7.77 7.69
C ALA A 143 -1.86 8.31 6.29
N ILE A 144 -0.79 9.08 6.17
CA ILE A 144 -0.37 9.72 4.92
C ILE A 144 1.07 9.33 4.61
N VAL A 145 1.27 8.74 3.44
CA VAL A 145 2.62 8.43 2.95
C VAL A 145 3.15 9.61 2.15
N MET A 146 4.25 10.19 2.62
CA MET A 146 4.88 11.38 2.05
C MET A 146 6.11 10.99 1.21
N GLY A 147 6.20 11.58 0.03
CA GLY A 147 7.34 11.43 -0.86
C GLY A 147 7.00 11.81 -2.29
N SER A 148 8.01 12.12 -3.08
CA SER A 148 7.85 12.54 -4.48
C SER A 148 7.02 11.55 -5.28
N GLY A 149 5.98 12.04 -5.94
CA GLY A 149 5.02 11.24 -6.72
C GLY A 149 3.91 10.58 -5.90
N SER A 150 3.82 10.78 -4.57
CA SER A 150 2.62 10.42 -3.81
C SER A 150 1.52 11.46 -4.02
N VAL A 151 0.28 11.01 -4.11
CA VAL A 151 -0.87 11.91 -4.32
C VAL A 151 -0.93 13.00 -3.26
N SER A 152 -0.73 12.64 -1.98
CA SER A 152 -0.80 13.58 -0.86
C SER A 152 0.32 14.61 -0.91
N PHE A 153 1.55 14.20 -1.19
CA PHE A 153 2.67 15.12 -1.31
C PHE A 153 2.51 16.06 -2.51
N GLU A 154 2.15 15.52 -3.67
CA GLU A 154 1.95 16.33 -4.88
C GLU A 154 0.80 17.33 -4.72
N MET A 155 -0.26 16.96 -3.98
CA MET A 155 -1.35 17.88 -3.64
C MET A 155 -0.84 19.04 -2.76
N ILE A 156 -0.10 18.75 -1.69
CA ILE A 156 0.50 19.77 -0.81
C ILE A 156 1.42 20.68 -1.63
N ARG A 157 2.32 20.11 -2.39
CA ARG A 157 3.24 20.85 -3.26
C ARG A 157 2.51 21.76 -4.23
N TYR A 158 1.56 21.23 -4.98
CA TYR A 158 0.82 21.98 -5.98
C TYR A 158 0.01 23.13 -5.37
N LEU A 159 -0.69 22.88 -4.27
CA LEU A 159 -1.46 23.92 -3.58
C LEU A 159 -0.55 25.01 -3.05
N THR A 160 0.57 24.68 -2.43
CA THR A 160 1.49 25.66 -1.85
C THR A 160 2.20 26.48 -2.93
N GLU A 161 2.62 25.86 -4.04
CA GLU A 161 3.37 26.55 -5.09
C GLU A 161 2.51 27.39 -6.04
N ARG A 162 1.21 27.05 -6.19
CA ARG A 162 0.36 27.60 -7.25
C ARG A 162 -0.81 28.46 -6.76
N VAL A 163 -1.19 28.37 -5.50
CA VAL A 163 -2.35 29.07 -4.95
C VAL A 163 -1.86 30.20 -4.03
N PRO A 164 -1.83 31.47 -4.49
CA PRO A 164 -1.29 32.59 -3.71
C PRO A 164 -2.15 32.96 -2.50
N VAL A 165 -3.45 32.69 -2.55
CA VAL A 165 -4.40 32.86 -1.43
C VAL A 165 -5.33 31.67 -1.40
N MET A 166 -5.35 30.94 -0.27
CA MET A 166 -6.14 29.73 -0.14
C MET A 166 -7.25 29.92 0.90
N ILE A 167 -8.51 29.71 0.46
CA ILE A 167 -9.62 29.53 1.39
C ILE A 167 -9.54 28.10 1.91
N CYS A 168 -9.11 27.93 3.16
CA CYS A 168 -8.85 26.63 3.74
C CYS A 168 -10.16 25.95 4.19
N PRO A 169 -10.57 24.85 3.59
CA PRO A 169 -11.67 24.04 4.09
C PRO A 169 -11.30 23.36 5.42
N ARG A 170 -12.30 22.91 6.18
CA ARG A 170 -12.09 22.36 7.54
C ARG A 170 -11.11 21.18 7.59
N TRP A 171 -11.01 20.37 6.55
CA TRP A 171 -10.10 19.23 6.53
C TRP A 171 -8.60 19.62 6.59
N VAL A 172 -8.25 20.85 6.21
CA VAL A 172 -6.87 21.37 6.32
C VAL A 172 -6.37 21.39 7.76
N PHE A 173 -7.29 21.48 8.73
CA PHE A 173 -7.00 21.48 10.17
C PHE A 173 -7.08 20.07 10.79
N THR A 174 -7.36 19.03 10.01
CA THR A 174 -7.37 17.65 10.50
C THR A 174 -5.95 17.21 10.83
N LYS A 175 -5.80 16.67 12.04
CA LYS A 175 -4.52 16.11 12.50
C LYS A 175 -4.29 14.77 11.80
N VAL A 176 -3.07 14.57 11.33
CA VAL A 176 -2.58 13.37 10.67
C VAL A 176 -1.14 13.11 11.11
N GLN A 177 -0.69 11.89 11.03
CA GLN A 177 0.69 11.51 11.31
C GLN A 177 1.35 11.07 9.99
N PRO A 178 2.02 11.98 9.27
CA PRO A 178 2.67 11.65 8.02
C PRO A 178 3.85 10.71 8.26
N ILE A 179 4.11 9.83 7.28
CA ILE A 179 5.26 8.93 7.28
C ILE A 179 5.98 9.01 5.94
N ALA A 180 7.30 9.06 5.95
CA ALA A 180 8.08 9.06 4.72
C ALA A 180 7.95 7.73 3.97
N ILE A 181 7.90 7.78 2.64
CA ILE A 181 7.85 6.57 1.79
C ILE A 181 9.02 5.63 2.09
N LYS A 182 10.20 6.18 2.38
CA LYS A 182 11.37 5.38 2.73
C LYS A 182 11.09 4.50 3.95
N ASP A 183 10.54 5.08 5.00
CA ASP A 183 10.27 4.37 6.25
C ASP A 183 9.17 3.32 6.07
N VAL A 184 8.12 3.62 5.28
CA VAL A 184 7.11 2.61 4.90
C VAL A 184 7.74 1.42 4.20
N LEU A 185 8.65 1.66 3.27
CA LEU A 185 9.34 0.58 2.55
C LEU A 185 10.26 -0.22 3.48
N ASP A 186 10.93 0.45 4.41
CA ASP A 186 11.78 -0.21 5.42
C ASP A 186 10.94 -1.12 6.34
N TYR A 187 9.75 -0.67 6.82
CA TYR A 187 8.81 -1.52 7.55
C TYR A 187 8.34 -2.72 6.73
N LEU A 188 7.98 -2.50 5.46
CA LEU A 188 7.51 -3.57 4.58
C LEU A 188 8.58 -4.64 4.36
N VAL A 189 9.84 -4.25 4.14
CA VAL A 189 10.96 -5.19 3.98
C VAL A 189 11.26 -5.89 5.31
N ALA A 190 11.37 -5.15 6.42
CA ALA A 190 11.65 -5.71 7.74
C ALA A 190 10.61 -6.74 8.21
N ALA A 191 9.36 -6.63 7.73
CA ALA A 191 8.31 -7.61 8.05
C ALA A 191 8.69 -9.04 7.65
N LEU A 192 9.51 -9.24 6.61
CA LEU A 192 9.96 -10.57 6.19
C LEU A 192 10.88 -11.23 7.23
N GLU A 193 11.66 -10.42 7.96
CA GLU A 193 12.64 -10.86 8.95
C GLU A 193 12.13 -10.74 10.40
N THR A 194 10.88 -10.31 10.59
CA THR A 194 10.24 -10.13 11.90
C THR A 194 9.06 -11.09 12.04
N PRO A 195 9.29 -12.35 12.49
CA PRO A 195 8.22 -13.36 12.65
C PRO A 195 7.11 -12.90 13.58
N GLU A 196 7.43 -12.09 14.59
CA GLU A 196 6.50 -11.58 15.60
C GLU A 196 5.45 -10.64 14.99
N SER A 197 5.70 -10.10 13.81
CA SER A 197 4.74 -9.25 13.07
C SER A 197 3.64 -10.05 12.39
N ALA A 198 3.79 -11.37 12.25
CA ALA A 198 2.82 -12.23 11.58
C ALA A 198 1.48 -12.24 12.33
N GLY A 199 0.40 -12.01 11.61
CA GLY A 199 -0.95 -11.93 12.18
C GLY A 199 -1.20 -10.69 13.04
N LYS A 200 -0.35 -9.66 12.94
CA LYS A 200 -0.48 -8.41 13.70
C LYS A 200 -0.94 -7.26 12.84
N ILE A 201 -1.72 -6.37 13.45
CA ILE A 201 -2.02 -5.04 12.95
C ILE A 201 -1.04 -4.09 13.66
N ILE A 202 -0.25 -3.34 12.89
CA ILE A 202 0.81 -2.46 13.39
C ILE A 202 0.58 -1.07 12.80
N GLU A 203 0.30 -0.10 13.66
CA GLU A 203 0.19 1.29 13.26
C GLU A 203 1.57 1.90 13.10
N ILE A 204 1.81 2.54 11.95
CA ILE A 204 3.07 3.19 11.62
C ILE A 204 2.87 4.66 11.26
N GLY A 205 3.80 5.51 11.68
CA GLY A 205 3.77 6.95 11.45
C GLY A 205 5.15 7.56 11.61
N GLY A 206 5.31 8.80 11.19
CA GLY A 206 6.48 9.61 11.52
C GLY A 206 6.46 10.10 12.97
N ALA A 207 7.45 10.89 13.34
CA ALA A 207 7.60 11.39 14.72
C ALA A 207 6.50 12.38 15.10
N ASP A 208 6.01 13.15 14.13
CA ASP A 208 5.15 14.33 14.40
C ASP A 208 3.70 14.08 13.97
N VAL A 209 2.78 14.63 14.76
CA VAL A 209 1.37 14.75 14.40
C VAL A 209 1.11 16.19 13.93
N LEU A 210 0.82 16.35 12.65
CA LEU A 210 0.67 17.63 11.99
C LEU A 210 -0.75 17.80 11.43
N THR A 211 -1.11 19.03 11.04
CA THR A 211 -2.26 19.26 10.17
C THR A 211 -1.79 19.39 8.72
N TYR A 212 -2.70 19.24 7.76
CA TYR A 212 -2.37 19.56 6.36
C TYR A 212 -1.86 20.98 6.20
N GLY A 213 -2.45 21.94 6.95
CA GLY A 213 -1.99 23.32 6.96
C GLY A 213 -0.56 23.46 7.46
N ASN A 214 -0.18 22.78 8.55
CA ASN A 214 1.20 22.78 9.04
C ASN A 214 2.16 22.21 7.98
N MET A 215 1.81 21.09 7.33
CA MET A 215 2.64 20.51 6.27
C MET A 215 2.83 21.46 5.08
N MET A 216 1.80 22.22 4.71
CA MET A 216 1.90 23.26 3.67
C MET A 216 2.82 24.40 4.09
N LEU A 217 2.71 24.89 5.33
CA LEU A 217 3.57 25.95 5.87
C LEU A 217 5.04 25.50 5.94
N GLU A 218 5.31 24.31 6.45
CA GLU A 218 6.65 23.76 6.50
C GLU A 218 7.25 23.59 5.10
N TYR A 219 6.45 23.07 4.14
CA TYR A 219 6.87 22.97 2.75
C TYR A 219 7.20 24.35 2.17
N ALA A 220 6.35 25.36 2.37
CA ALA A 220 6.58 26.73 1.91
C ALA A 220 7.89 27.30 2.49
N GLN A 221 8.11 27.13 3.79
CA GLN A 221 9.31 27.59 4.48
C GLN A 221 10.59 26.94 3.89
N VAL A 222 10.58 25.62 3.67
CA VAL A 222 11.72 24.90 3.09
C VAL A 222 11.99 25.36 1.66
N ARG A 223 10.95 25.72 0.92
CA ARG A 223 11.05 26.20 -0.47
C ARG A 223 11.35 27.70 -0.60
N GLY A 224 11.29 28.45 0.50
CA GLY A 224 11.49 29.90 0.49
C GLY A 224 10.31 30.65 -0.16
N LEU A 225 9.09 30.16 -0.02
CA LEU A 225 7.84 30.74 -0.53
C LEU A 225 7.15 31.61 0.52
#